data_7c4c591a54124039b7da02958dd30ab8
#
_entry.id   7c4c591a54124039b7da02958dd30ab8
#
_cell.length_a   1.000
_cell.length_b   1.000
_cell.length_c   1.000
_cell.angle_alpha   90.00
_cell.angle_beta   90.00
_cell.angle_gamma   90.00
#
_symmetry.space_group_name_H-M   'P 1'
#
loop_
_entity.id
_entity.type
_entity.pdbx_description
1 polymer ?
#
loop_
_entity_poly.entity_id
_entity_poly.type
_entity_poly.pdbx_seq_one_letter_code
_entity_poly.pdbx_strand_id
1 'polypeptide(L)'
;PSSSVLLSNNKIKKFFNCPILNMLLIKPNFGCATKKIYSNVRNFTKPKFNNPKKNMFGYKFLKNQSNALEDIAISKYPQLKKIKLFLEKTNNPEFVRMTGSGSTVIAYYKSVKDCNLAKVQFKRKFKNCWLNVSKTI
;
A
#
# COMPACT_ATOMS: atom_id res chain seq x y z
N PRO A 1 -9.19 14.80 -6.39
CA PRO A 1 -8.04 14.32 -5.64
C PRO A 1 -6.77 15.08 -5.94
N SER A 2 -5.92 15.27 -4.96
CA SER A 2 -4.60 15.88 -5.09
C SER A 2 -3.51 14.95 -4.56
N SER A 3 -2.29 15.13 -5.06
CA SER A 3 -1.12 14.40 -4.59
C SER A 3 0.08 15.33 -4.53
N SER A 4 0.98 15.07 -3.60
CA SER A 4 2.21 15.84 -3.45
C SER A 4 3.42 14.92 -3.46
N VAL A 5 4.51 15.36 -4.05
CA VAL A 5 5.79 14.64 -4.09
C VAL A 5 6.90 15.57 -3.61
N LEU A 6 7.68 15.10 -2.66
CA LEU A 6 8.93 15.73 -2.26
C LEU A 6 10.00 15.35 -3.29
N LEU A 7 10.55 16.33 -3.97
CA LEU A 7 11.62 16.15 -4.95
C LEU A 7 12.99 16.05 -4.27
N SER A 8 13.99 15.55 -4.98
CA SER A 8 15.37 15.43 -4.49
C SER A 8 16.03 16.76 -4.09
N ASN A 9 15.51 17.89 -4.61
CA ASN A 9 15.95 19.24 -4.25
C ASN A 9 15.14 19.85 -3.08
N ASN A 10 14.46 19.03 -2.28
CA ASN A 10 13.61 19.41 -1.15
C ASN A 10 12.40 20.31 -1.49
N LYS A 11 12.07 20.47 -2.77
CA LYS A 11 10.86 21.17 -3.18
C LYS A 11 9.66 20.22 -3.22
N ILE A 12 8.48 20.72 -2.84
CA ILE A 12 7.22 19.97 -2.94
C ILE A 12 6.54 20.34 -4.24
N LYS A 13 6.27 19.35 -5.10
CA LYS A 13 5.44 19.50 -6.30
C LYS A 13 4.05 18.94 -6.03
N LYS A 14 3.02 19.79 -6.20
CA LYS A 14 1.59 19.44 -6.04
C LYS A 14 0.99 19.11 -7.38
N PHE A 15 0.08 18.14 -7.39
CA PHE A 15 -0.71 17.72 -8.55
C PHE A 15 -2.19 17.73 -8.18
N PHE A 16 -3.01 18.34 -9.03
CA PHE A 16 -4.47 18.40 -8.85
C PHE A 16 -5.17 17.46 -9.83
N ASN A 17 -6.40 17.07 -9.49
CA ASN A 17 -7.21 16.16 -10.30
C ASN A 17 -6.49 14.84 -10.63
N CYS A 18 -5.82 14.26 -9.64
CA CYS A 18 -5.19 12.94 -9.76
C CYS A 18 -6.23 11.82 -9.89
N PRO A 19 -5.88 10.65 -10.45
CA PRO A 19 -6.78 9.52 -10.48
C PRO A 19 -7.27 9.12 -9.09
N ILE A 20 -8.57 8.80 -8.98
CA ILE A 20 -9.15 8.24 -7.76
C ILE A 20 -8.79 6.76 -7.70
N LEU A 21 -8.20 6.33 -6.58
CA LEU A 21 -7.87 4.94 -6.32
C LEU A 21 -8.78 4.42 -5.20
N ASN A 22 -9.52 3.36 -5.47
CA ASN A 22 -10.32 2.67 -4.46
C ASN A 22 -9.45 1.64 -3.72
N MET A 23 -9.59 1.56 -2.41
CA MET A 23 -8.70 0.73 -1.60
C MET A 23 -9.41 0.10 -0.42
N LEU A 24 -8.98 -1.10 -0.06
CA LEU A 24 -9.26 -1.75 1.21
C LEU A 24 -8.02 -1.68 2.08
N LEU A 25 -8.12 -0.98 3.21
CA LEU A 25 -7.07 -0.91 4.21
C LEU A 25 -7.27 -2.00 5.25
N ILE A 26 -6.20 -2.73 5.55
CA ILE A 26 -6.18 -3.81 6.53
C ILE A 26 -5.10 -3.51 7.55
N LYS A 27 -5.48 -3.30 8.81
CA LYS A 27 -4.56 -3.17 9.93
C LYS A 27 -4.69 -4.40 10.82
N PRO A 28 -3.69 -5.28 10.85
CA PRO A 28 -3.66 -6.39 11.79
C PRO A 28 -3.65 -5.91 13.25
N ASN A 29 -3.99 -6.79 14.19
CA ASN A 29 -3.96 -6.51 15.63
C ASN A 29 -2.56 -6.43 16.23
N PHE A 30 -1.52 -6.53 15.41
CA PHE A 30 -0.13 -6.30 15.81
C PHE A 30 0.49 -5.13 15.05
N GLY A 31 1.54 -4.54 15.60
CA GLY A 31 2.35 -3.49 14.97
C GLY A 31 3.69 -4.04 14.51
N CYS A 32 4.29 -3.38 13.52
CA CYS A 32 5.69 -3.56 13.17
C CYS A 32 6.52 -2.51 13.91
N ALA A 33 7.57 -2.94 14.62
CA ALA A 33 8.47 -2.00 15.29
C ALA A 33 9.27 -1.22 14.26
N THR A 34 8.85 0.01 13.95
CA THR A 34 9.40 0.87 12.89
C THR A 34 10.93 0.94 12.96
N LYS A 35 11.49 1.18 14.14
CA LYS A 35 12.95 1.22 14.36
C LYS A 35 13.64 -0.08 13.89
N LYS A 36 13.05 -1.25 14.23
CA LYS A 36 13.58 -2.55 13.82
C LYS A 36 13.47 -2.80 12.32
N ILE A 37 12.45 -2.27 11.66
CA ILE A 37 12.33 -2.38 10.19
C ILE A 37 13.40 -1.54 9.52
N TYR A 38 13.52 -0.26 9.89
CA TYR A 38 14.51 0.64 9.29
C TYR A 38 15.95 0.23 9.55
N SER A 39 16.28 -0.30 10.73
CA SER A 39 17.65 -0.76 11.05
C SER A 39 18.12 -1.97 10.21
N ASN A 40 17.21 -2.64 9.51
CA ASN A 40 17.53 -3.74 8.60
C ASN A 40 17.60 -3.33 7.12
N VAL A 41 17.43 -2.05 6.81
CA VAL A 41 17.63 -1.53 5.45
C VAL A 41 19.12 -1.51 5.15
N ARG A 42 19.55 -2.31 4.18
CA ARG A 42 20.96 -2.41 3.76
C ARG A 42 21.26 -1.64 2.48
N ASN A 43 20.25 -1.51 1.61
CA ASN A 43 20.40 -0.91 0.29
C ASN A 43 19.41 0.24 0.11
N PHE A 44 19.89 1.35 -0.42
CA PHE A 44 19.07 2.50 -0.78
C PHE A 44 18.96 2.61 -2.29
N THR A 45 17.76 2.73 -2.80
CA THR A 45 17.51 2.94 -4.23
C THR A 45 17.59 4.42 -4.57
N LYS A 46 18.00 4.75 -5.79
CA LYS A 46 17.93 6.13 -6.30
C LYS A 46 16.46 6.58 -6.35
N PRO A 47 16.16 7.87 -6.11
CA PRO A 47 14.79 8.39 -6.22
C PRO A 47 14.20 8.15 -7.60
N LYS A 48 13.00 7.55 -7.66
CA LYS A 48 12.29 7.27 -8.94
C LYS A 48 11.41 8.44 -9.39
N PHE A 49 11.13 9.42 -8.52
CA PHE A 49 10.23 10.55 -8.78
C PHE A 49 10.95 11.86 -9.06
N ASN A 50 12.13 11.84 -9.69
CA ASN A 50 12.88 13.06 -10.01
C ASN A 50 12.11 14.00 -10.96
N ASN A 51 11.24 13.45 -11.82
CA ASN A 51 10.37 14.24 -12.69
C ASN A 51 8.94 13.65 -12.65
N PRO A 52 8.21 13.84 -11.56
CA PRO A 52 6.88 13.26 -11.40
C PRO A 52 5.88 13.88 -12.38
N LYS A 53 5.00 13.01 -12.95
CA LYS A 53 3.89 13.39 -13.83
C LYS A 53 2.58 12.93 -13.20
N LYS A 54 1.47 13.61 -13.53
CA LYS A 54 0.13 13.32 -12.98
C LYS A 54 -0.33 11.86 -13.18
N ASN A 55 -0.02 11.26 -14.33
CA ASN A 55 -0.38 9.88 -14.65
C ASN A 55 0.33 8.83 -13.79
N MET A 56 1.41 9.21 -13.10
CA MET A 56 2.13 8.31 -12.16
C MET A 56 1.33 8.01 -10.88
N PHE A 57 0.25 8.75 -10.61
CA PHE A 57 -0.63 8.49 -9.46
C PHE A 57 -1.76 7.49 -9.77
N GLY A 58 -1.78 6.89 -10.96
CA GLY A 58 -2.74 5.86 -11.35
C GLY A 58 -2.25 4.43 -11.13
N TYR A 59 -3.19 3.46 -11.14
CA TYR A 59 -2.90 2.03 -10.94
C TYR A 59 -1.77 1.50 -11.84
N LYS A 60 -1.78 1.88 -13.12
CA LYS A 60 -0.80 1.39 -14.12
C LYS A 60 0.66 1.67 -13.72
N PHE A 61 0.92 2.81 -13.14
CA PHE A 61 2.27 3.16 -12.67
C PHE A 61 2.53 2.58 -11.27
N LEU A 62 1.57 2.78 -10.34
CA LEU A 62 1.79 2.43 -8.93
C LEU A 62 1.95 0.94 -8.71
N LYS A 63 1.29 0.06 -9.48
CA LYS A 63 1.45 -1.38 -9.34
C LYS A 63 2.88 -1.87 -9.59
N ASN A 64 3.66 -1.13 -10.40
CA ASN A 64 5.05 -1.44 -10.72
C ASN A 64 6.04 -0.85 -9.70
N GLN A 65 5.56 -0.14 -8.67
CA GLN A 65 6.41 0.34 -7.60
C GLN A 65 6.45 -0.70 -6.48
N SER A 66 7.48 -0.63 -5.64
CA SER A 66 7.65 -1.50 -4.48
C SER A 66 7.80 -0.67 -3.21
N ASN A 67 7.50 -1.28 -2.08
CA ASN A 67 7.87 -0.76 -0.77
C ASN A 67 9.11 -1.53 -0.29
N ALA A 68 10.27 -0.88 -0.28
CA ALA A 68 11.54 -1.52 0.12
C ALA A 68 11.53 -2.10 1.56
N LEU A 69 10.61 -1.63 2.40
CA LEU A 69 10.47 -2.12 3.77
C LEU A 69 9.58 -3.37 3.87
N GLU A 70 8.84 -3.72 2.81
CA GLU A 70 7.85 -4.79 2.83
C GLU A 70 8.49 -6.17 3.04
N ASP A 71 9.55 -6.49 2.32
CA ASP A 71 10.25 -7.78 2.46
C ASP A 71 10.88 -7.94 3.84
N ILE A 72 11.44 -6.84 4.38
CA ILE A 72 12.00 -6.80 5.73
C ILE A 72 10.89 -7.05 6.76
N ALA A 73 9.75 -6.39 6.62
CA ALA A 73 8.62 -6.57 7.52
C ALA A 73 8.05 -7.99 7.44
N ILE A 74 7.88 -8.54 6.24
CA ILE A 74 7.39 -9.90 6.01
C ILE A 74 8.31 -10.96 6.63
N SER A 75 9.64 -10.79 6.53
CA SER A 75 10.60 -11.71 7.13
C SER A 75 10.52 -11.74 8.66
N LYS A 76 10.24 -10.58 9.28
CA LYS A 76 10.10 -10.47 10.74
C LYS A 76 8.70 -10.78 11.26
N TYR A 77 7.69 -10.59 10.45
CA TYR A 77 6.27 -10.77 10.77
C TYR A 77 5.59 -11.64 9.70
N PRO A 78 5.78 -12.97 9.70
CA PRO A 78 5.27 -13.87 8.65
C PRO A 78 3.75 -13.81 8.44
N GLN A 79 3.00 -13.36 9.45
CA GLN A 79 1.56 -13.15 9.34
C GLN A 79 1.21 -12.11 8.27
N LEU A 80 2.07 -11.10 8.02
CA LEU A 80 1.88 -10.13 6.92
C LEU A 80 1.89 -10.81 5.57
N LYS A 81 2.77 -11.80 5.37
CA LYS A 81 2.80 -12.59 4.13
C LYS A 81 1.49 -13.33 3.89
N LYS A 82 0.92 -13.94 4.95
CA LYS A 82 -0.37 -14.65 4.84
C LYS A 82 -1.50 -13.70 4.46
N ILE A 83 -1.55 -12.50 5.06
CA ILE A 83 -2.52 -11.46 4.76
C ILE A 83 -2.37 -10.99 3.32
N LYS A 84 -1.15 -10.65 2.89
CA LYS A 84 -0.86 -10.17 1.54
C LYS A 84 -1.26 -11.19 0.48
N LEU A 85 -0.78 -12.44 0.60
CA LEU A 85 -1.08 -13.51 -0.35
C LEU A 85 -2.58 -13.82 -0.45
N PHE A 86 -3.31 -13.72 0.66
CA PHE A 86 -4.76 -13.86 0.64
C PHE A 86 -5.42 -12.74 -0.16
N LEU A 87 -5.02 -11.49 0.09
CA LEU A 87 -5.58 -10.33 -0.63
C LEU A 87 -5.26 -10.36 -2.12
N GLU A 88 -4.07 -10.78 -2.51
CA GLU A 88 -3.66 -10.90 -3.91
C GLU A 88 -4.55 -11.88 -4.71
N LYS A 89 -5.17 -12.85 -4.02
CA LYS A 89 -6.10 -13.82 -4.60
C LYS A 89 -7.57 -13.46 -4.40
N THR A 90 -7.86 -12.35 -3.70
CA THR A 90 -9.22 -12.01 -3.29
C THR A 90 -9.81 -10.94 -4.19
N ASN A 91 -10.83 -11.32 -4.99
CA ASN A 91 -11.62 -10.39 -5.81
C ASN A 91 -10.78 -9.54 -6.79
N ASN A 92 -9.72 -10.11 -7.34
CA ASN A 92 -8.90 -9.55 -8.42
C ASN A 92 -8.42 -8.10 -8.19
N PRO A 93 -7.56 -7.85 -7.17
CA PRO A 93 -7.03 -6.51 -6.92
C PRO A 93 -6.10 -6.06 -8.06
N GLU A 94 -6.01 -4.77 -8.29
CA GLU A 94 -5.00 -4.17 -9.18
C GLU A 94 -3.58 -4.41 -8.67
N PHE A 95 -3.40 -4.30 -7.36
CA PHE A 95 -2.19 -4.69 -6.62
C PHE A 95 -2.43 -4.63 -5.11
N VAL A 96 -1.56 -5.30 -4.36
CA VAL A 96 -1.55 -5.31 -2.89
C VAL A 96 -0.18 -4.89 -2.40
N ARG A 97 -0.13 -4.03 -1.38
CA ARG A 97 1.12 -3.52 -0.82
C ARG A 97 1.01 -3.14 0.64
N MET A 98 2.07 -3.39 1.39
CA MET A 98 2.22 -2.83 2.73
C MET A 98 2.50 -1.33 2.65
N THR A 99 1.95 -0.53 3.55
CA THR A 99 2.23 0.91 3.64
C THR A 99 3.24 1.22 4.73
N GLY A 100 4.17 2.12 4.43
CA GLY A 100 5.24 2.54 5.35
C GLY A 100 6.05 1.34 5.86
N SER A 101 6.36 1.32 7.15
CA SER A 101 7.04 0.22 7.84
C SER A 101 6.12 -0.93 8.27
N GLY A 102 4.83 -0.88 7.88
CA GLY A 102 3.81 -1.85 8.28
C GLY A 102 3.15 -1.43 9.61
N SER A 103 2.24 -2.22 10.12
CA SER A 103 1.72 -3.52 9.63
C SER A 103 0.52 -3.38 8.68
N THR A 104 0.13 -2.16 8.32
CA THR A 104 -1.03 -1.94 7.45
C THR A 104 -0.73 -2.39 6.02
N VAL A 105 -1.62 -3.22 5.47
CA VAL A 105 -1.62 -3.67 4.08
C VAL A 105 -2.78 -3.03 3.35
N ILE A 106 -2.56 -2.59 2.12
CA ILE A 106 -3.57 -1.97 1.28
C ILE A 106 -3.75 -2.82 0.02
N ALA A 107 -4.99 -3.20 -0.26
CA ALA A 107 -5.38 -3.80 -1.53
C ALA A 107 -6.15 -2.77 -2.36
N TYR A 108 -5.72 -2.55 -3.59
CA TYR A 108 -6.31 -1.57 -4.50
C TYR A 108 -7.21 -2.27 -5.51
N TYR A 109 -8.38 -1.69 -5.78
CA TYR A 109 -9.40 -2.26 -6.66
C TYR A 109 -9.94 -1.21 -7.64
N LYS A 110 -10.52 -1.67 -8.75
CA LYS A 110 -11.14 -0.78 -9.74
C LYS A 110 -12.37 -0.05 -9.20
N SER A 111 -13.12 -0.70 -8.30
CA SER A 111 -14.37 -0.15 -7.78
C SER A 111 -14.51 -0.30 -6.26
N VAL A 112 -15.34 0.56 -5.67
CA VAL A 112 -15.75 0.44 -4.26
C VAL A 112 -16.50 -0.87 -4.00
N LYS A 113 -17.27 -1.36 -4.99
CA LYS A 113 -17.97 -2.65 -4.92
C LYS A 113 -16.96 -3.79 -4.69
N ASP A 114 -15.88 -3.82 -5.46
CA ASP A 114 -14.83 -4.84 -5.34
C ASP A 114 -14.13 -4.76 -3.98
N CYS A 115 -13.87 -3.54 -3.47
CA CYS A 115 -13.34 -3.36 -2.11
C CYS A 115 -14.26 -3.96 -1.04
N ASN A 116 -15.58 -3.75 -1.16
CA ASN A 116 -16.55 -4.26 -0.19
C ASN A 116 -16.65 -5.79 -0.25
N LEU A 117 -16.66 -6.39 -1.44
CA LEU A 117 -16.64 -7.85 -1.61
C LEU A 117 -15.37 -8.45 -0.99
N ALA A 118 -14.22 -7.87 -1.27
CA ALA A 118 -12.95 -8.29 -0.67
C ALA A 118 -12.94 -8.15 0.87
N LYS A 119 -13.52 -7.06 1.39
CA LYS A 119 -13.66 -6.84 2.84
C LYS A 119 -14.46 -7.97 3.50
N VAL A 120 -15.59 -8.36 2.90
CA VAL A 120 -16.43 -9.45 3.42
C VAL A 120 -15.67 -10.79 3.42
N GLN A 121 -15.02 -11.12 2.30
CA GLN A 121 -14.22 -12.35 2.18
C GLN A 121 -13.06 -12.37 3.16
N PHE A 122 -12.35 -11.25 3.31
CA PHE A 122 -11.25 -11.11 4.24
C PHE A 122 -11.70 -11.32 5.69
N LYS A 123 -12.79 -10.67 6.10
CA LYS A 123 -13.32 -10.74 7.47
C LYS A 123 -13.73 -12.16 7.87
N ARG A 124 -14.16 -13.00 6.93
CA ARG A 124 -14.48 -14.41 7.19
C ARG A 124 -13.25 -15.22 7.62
N LYS A 125 -12.07 -14.89 7.07
CA LYS A 125 -10.83 -15.63 7.33
C LYS A 125 -9.97 -15.01 8.44
N PHE A 126 -9.95 -13.68 8.54
CA PHE A 126 -9.12 -12.93 9.49
C PHE A 126 -10.01 -12.07 10.40
N LYS A 127 -10.38 -12.60 11.57
CA LYS A 127 -11.35 -11.96 12.47
C LYS A 127 -10.78 -10.75 13.23
N ASN A 128 -9.47 -10.75 13.53
CA ASN A 128 -8.82 -9.79 14.43
C ASN A 128 -8.03 -8.71 13.67
N CYS A 129 -8.60 -8.17 12.58
CA CYS A 129 -8.02 -7.05 11.84
C CYS A 129 -9.02 -5.90 11.76
N TRP A 130 -8.51 -4.68 11.88
CA TRP A 130 -9.29 -3.50 11.50
C TRP A 130 -9.31 -3.37 9.98
N LEU A 131 -10.49 -3.07 9.43
CA LEU A 131 -10.75 -3.00 7.99
C LEU A 131 -11.51 -1.73 7.64
N ASN A 132 -11.02 -0.99 6.65
CA ASN A 132 -11.72 0.16 6.12
C ASN A 132 -11.66 0.21 4.59
N VAL A 133 -12.80 0.48 3.95
CA VAL A 133 -12.88 0.81 2.53
C VAL A 133 -12.77 2.31 2.38
N SER A 134 -11.87 2.77 1.52
CA SER A 134 -11.57 4.18 1.30
C SER A 134 -11.23 4.45 -0.16
N LYS A 135 -11.02 5.72 -0.47
CA LYS A 135 -10.50 6.18 -1.76
C LYS A 135 -9.51 7.32 -1.54
N THR A 136 -8.61 7.54 -2.49
CA THR A 136 -7.76 8.74 -2.48
C THR A 136 -8.60 10.00 -2.64
N ILE A 137 -8.22 11.07 -1.95
CA ILE A 137 -8.88 12.38 -1.95
C ILE A 137 -8.06 13.41 -2.71
#